data_cc21554881b41367c63e0eb516296970
#
_entry.id   cc21554881b41367c63e0eb516296970
#
_cell.length_a   1.000
_cell.length_b   1.000
_cell.length_c   1.000
_cell.angle_alpha   90.00
_cell.angle_beta   90.00
_cell.angle_gamma   90.00
#
_symmetry.space_group_name_H-M   'P 1'
#
loop_
_entity.id
_entity.type
_entity.pdbx_description
1 polymer ?
#
loop_
_entity_poly.entity_id
_entity_poly.type
_entity_poly.pdbx_seq_one_letter_code
_entity_poly.pdbx_strand_id
1 'polypeptide(L)'
;MHATSSDDFSLSSRVALVTGAGRGIGRGIALALARAGADVAVADLDPQVAEETAAAIRSLGRRSLALGVDVSDGDSVRAMVERVATEFGRLDVAVNNAGVISIRKVAELSLADWDRVMNVNARGVFLCCQAELPLMQAQRWGRIVNLSSIAGKVGLPDLAHYCASKFAVIGFSNALAKEVARDGLTVNALCPGIVGTGMWRGEDGLSGRWRQAGESEAQSWERHQASLLPQGEAQTVEDMGQLVVYLACAPHVTGQAIAVDGGFSL
;
A
#
# COMPACT_ATOMS: atom_id res chain seq x y z
N MET A 1 35.33 -0.78 3.94
CA MET A 1 34.11 -1.58 3.82
C MET A 1 33.43 -1.52 5.18
N HIS A 2 32.39 -0.66 5.34
CA HIS A 2 31.53 -0.75 6.51
C HIS A 2 30.58 -1.93 6.29
N ALA A 3 30.69 -2.93 7.14
CA ALA A 3 29.69 -3.97 7.20
C ALA A 3 28.38 -3.29 7.59
N THR A 4 27.34 -3.39 6.77
CA THR A 4 25.99 -3.01 7.12
C THR A 4 25.59 -3.88 8.31
N SER A 5 25.43 -3.25 9.50
CA SER A 5 24.97 -3.97 10.67
C SER A 5 23.48 -4.28 10.50
N SER A 6 23.00 -5.37 11.13
CA SER A 6 21.57 -5.72 11.16
C SER A 6 20.70 -4.60 11.77
N ASP A 7 21.32 -3.58 12.36
CA ASP A 7 20.67 -2.43 12.98
C ASP A 7 20.28 -1.32 11.99
N ASP A 8 20.81 -1.32 10.76
CA ASP A 8 20.57 -0.27 9.76
C ASP A 8 19.10 -0.20 9.29
N PHE A 9 18.33 -1.29 9.44
CA PHE A 9 16.92 -1.37 9.09
C PHE A 9 16.00 -1.61 10.30
N SER A 10 16.43 -1.19 11.49
CA SER A 10 15.64 -1.31 12.70
C SER A 10 14.61 -0.17 12.81
N LEU A 11 13.36 -0.56 13.05
CA LEU A 11 12.26 0.34 13.38
C LEU A 11 11.86 0.27 14.85
N SER A 12 12.77 -0.16 15.71
CA SER A 12 12.55 -0.19 17.16
C SER A 12 12.12 1.18 17.68
N SER A 13 11.10 1.20 18.55
CA SER A 13 10.47 2.42 19.08
C SER A 13 9.76 3.30 18.04
N ARG A 14 9.50 2.80 16.85
CA ARG A 14 8.67 3.45 15.83
C ARG A 14 7.25 2.89 15.83
N VAL A 15 6.32 3.74 15.41
CA VAL A 15 4.91 3.39 15.23
C VAL A 15 4.54 3.50 13.77
N ALA A 16 3.99 2.44 13.23
CA ALA A 16 3.50 2.39 11.85
C ALA A 16 1.97 2.31 11.81
N LEU A 17 1.36 2.90 10.79
CA LEU A 17 -0.03 2.74 10.41
C LEU A 17 -0.11 2.18 8.99
N VAL A 18 -0.89 1.13 8.78
CA VAL A 18 -1.09 0.55 7.46
C VAL A 18 -2.59 0.42 7.18
N THR A 19 -3.08 1.04 6.11
CA THR A 19 -4.49 0.93 5.67
C THR A 19 -4.69 -0.22 4.69
N GLY A 20 -5.87 -0.86 4.69
CA GLY A 20 -6.15 -2.07 3.92
C GLY A 20 -5.23 -3.23 4.35
N ALA A 21 -4.93 -3.32 5.65
CA ALA A 21 -3.92 -4.21 6.19
C ALA A 21 -4.46 -5.52 6.77
N GLY A 22 -5.75 -5.80 6.61
CA GLY A 22 -6.34 -7.08 7.02
C GLY A 22 -5.89 -8.26 6.16
N ARG A 23 -5.49 -8.02 4.91
CA ARG A 23 -5.11 -9.08 3.95
C ARG A 23 -4.10 -8.58 2.91
N GLY A 24 -3.62 -9.52 2.06
CA GLY A 24 -2.82 -9.25 0.88
C GLY A 24 -1.56 -8.43 1.17
N ILE A 25 -1.28 -7.44 0.31
CA ILE A 25 -0.08 -6.60 0.37
C ILE A 25 -0.03 -5.84 1.70
N GLY A 26 -1.13 -5.23 2.13
CA GLY A 26 -1.16 -4.45 3.36
C GLY A 26 -0.81 -5.29 4.60
N ARG A 27 -1.34 -6.52 4.69
CA ARG A 27 -0.98 -7.48 5.76
C ARG A 27 0.50 -7.84 5.70
N GLY A 28 1.04 -8.14 4.51
CA GLY A 28 2.47 -8.44 4.33
C GLY A 28 3.36 -7.29 4.79
N ILE A 29 3.02 -6.06 4.42
CA ILE A 29 3.73 -4.84 4.84
C ILE A 29 3.65 -4.66 6.37
N ALA A 30 2.46 -4.78 6.97
CA ALA A 30 2.28 -4.63 8.40
C ALA A 30 3.13 -5.62 9.20
N LEU A 31 3.19 -6.89 8.77
CA LEU A 31 4.03 -7.92 9.37
C LEU A 31 5.53 -7.65 9.17
N ALA A 32 5.94 -7.12 8.00
CA ALA A 32 7.34 -6.77 7.75
C ALA A 32 7.80 -5.62 8.66
N LEU A 33 6.99 -4.58 8.82
CA LEU A 33 7.26 -3.47 9.74
C LEU A 33 7.35 -3.95 11.20
N ALA A 34 6.47 -4.86 11.61
CA ALA A 34 6.51 -5.45 12.95
C ALA A 34 7.79 -6.28 13.18
N ARG A 35 8.22 -7.09 12.19
CA ARG A 35 9.49 -7.85 12.26
C ARG A 35 10.71 -6.92 12.31
N ALA A 36 10.64 -5.75 11.67
CA ALA A 36 11.67 -4.72 11.77
C ALA A 36 11.66 -3.96 13.10
N GLY A 37 10.71 -4.26 14.01
CA GLY A 37 10.66 -3.71 15.36
C GLY A 37 9.62 -2.62 15.60
N ALA A 38 8.80 -2.26 14.61
CA ALA A 38 7.75 -1.25 14.80
C ALA A 38 6.56 -1.80 15.60
N ASP A 39 5.90 -0.94 16.35
CA ASP A 39 4.53 -1.14 16.79
C ASP A 39 3.60 -0.73 15.64
N VAL A 40 2.49 -1.45 15.40
CA VAL A 40 1.73 -1.28 14.17
C VAL A 40 0.23 -1.12 14.43
N ALA A 41 -0.36 -0.03 13.95
CA ALA A 41 -1.80 0.10 13.80
C ALA A 41 -2.22 -0.51 12.45
N VAL A 42 -3.17 -1.42 12.50
CA VAL A 42 -3.73 -2.15 11.36
C VAL A 42 -5.12 -1.61 11.09
N ALA A 43 -5.32 -0.94 9.97
CA ALA A 43 -6.61 -0.39 9.57
C ALA A 43 -7.17 -1.14 8.35
N ASP A 44 -8.43 -1.52 8.39
CA ASP A 44 -9.15 -2.13 7.27
C ASP A 44 -10.62 -1.70 7.32
N LEU A 45 -11.34 -1.81 6.20
CA LEU A 45 -12.78 -1.59 6.18
C LEU A 45 -13.52 -2.62 7.05
N ASP A 46 -13.01 -3.85 7.06
CA ASP A 46 -13.49 -4.93 7.93
C ASP A 46 -12.63 -5.02 9.20
N PRO A 47 -13.16 -4.62 10.37
CA PRO A 47 -12.42 -4.64 11.62
C PRO A 47 -12.02 -6.04 12.09
N GLN A 48 -12.70 -7.10 11.63
CA GLN A 48 -12.37 -8.47 12.03
C GLN A 48 -11.06 -8.92 11.35
N VAL A 49 -10.91 -8.69 10.04
CA VAL A 49 -9.66 -9.03 9.34
C VAL A 49 -8.49 -8.14 9.78
N ALA A 50 -8.77 -6.88 10.19
CA ALA A 50 -7.76 -6.03 10.82
C ALA A 50 -7.27 -6.64 12.14
N GLU A 51 -8.18 -7.16 12.98
CA GLU A 51 -7.86 -7.79 14.25
C GLU A 51 -7.04 -9.08 14.07
N GLU A 52 -7.32 -9.89 13.06
CA GLU A 52 -6.50 -11.09 12.73
C GLU A 52 -5.04 -10.72 12.46
N THR A 53 -4.82 -9.65 11.70
CA THR A 53 -3.46 -9.15 11.43
C THR A 53 -2.81 -8.57 12.68
N ALA A 54 -3.56 -7.78 13.47
CA ALA A 54 -3.07 -7.22 14.73
C ALA A 54 -2.69 -8.31 15.74
N ALA A 55 -3.48 -9.39 15.84
CA ALA A 55 -3.16 -10.54 16.67
C ALA A 55 -1.85 -11.22 16.22
N ALA A 56 -1.64 -11.38 14.91
CA ALA A 56 -0.39 -11.92 14.38
C ALA A 56 0.82 -11.03 14.73
N ILE A 57 0.66 -9.70 14.69
CA ILE A 57 1.71 -8.74 15.09
C ILE A 57 2.01 -8.85 16.59
N ARG A 58 0.97 -8.95 17.42
CA ARG A 58 1.18 -9.16 18.88
C ARG A 58 1.93 -10.46 19.18
N SER A 59 1.70 -11.51 18.38
CA SER A 59 2.44 -12.77 18.49
C SER A 59 3.93 -12.64 18.14
N LEU A 60 4.32 -11.58 17.40
CA LEU A 60 5.72 -11.20 17.15
C LEU A 60 6.33 -10.36 18.30
N GLY A 61 5.60 -10.16 19.41
CA GLY A 61 6.05 -9.36 20.55
C GLY A 61 5.96 -7.84 20.35
N ARG A 62 5.17 -7.36 19.37
CA ARG A 62 4.96 -5.94 19.12
C ARG A 62 3.57 -5.51 19.57
N ARG A 63 3.43 -4.22 19.95
CA ARG A 63 2.09 -3.65 20.19
C ARG A 63 1.36 -3.52 18.86
N SER A 64 0.07 -3.80 18.88
CA SER A 64 -0.77 -3.61 17.69
C SER A 64 -2.20 -3.27 18.06
N LEU A 65 -2.78 -2.31 17.31
CA LEU A 65 -4.13 -1.81 17.39
C LEU A 65 -4.85 -2.13 16.07
N ALA A 66 -6.04 -2.74 16.14
CA ALA A 66 -6.91 -2.94 14.98
C ALA A 66 -7.98 -1.84 14.90
N LEU A 67 -8.25 -1.33 13.70
CA LEU A 67 -9.18 -0.24 13.44
C LEU A 67 -10.05 -0.55 12.22
N GLY A 68 -11.38 -0.37 12.37
CA GLY A 68 -12.32 -0.37 11.24
C GLY A 68 -12.35 1.02 10.61
N VAL A 69 -12.02 1.16 9.32
CA VAL A 69 -11.86 2.46 8.66
C VAL A 69 -12.29 2.42 7.20
N ASP A 70 -13.16 3.33 6.81
CA ASP A 70 -13.40 3.67 5.41
C ASP A 70 -12.50 4.85 5.02
N VAL A 71 -11.48 4.60 4.20
CA VAL A 71 -10.53 5.63 3.75
C VAL A 71 -11.15 6.66 2.80
N SER A 72 -12.32 6.38 2.23
CA SER A 72 -13.06 7.34 1.40
C SER A 72 -13.86 8.38 2.21
N ASP A 73 -13.97 8.18 3.54
CA ASP A 73 -14.62 9.07 4.49
C ASP A 73 -13.59 9.83 5.34
N GLY A 74 -13.60 11.16 5.23
CA GLY A 74 -12.64 12.01 5.95
C GLY A 74 -12.80 11.98 7.47
N ASP A 75 -14.03 11.79 8.00
CA ASP A 75 -14.25 11.68 9.46
C ASP A 75 -13.70 10.36 9.98
N SER A 76 -13.95 9.27 9.26
CA SER A 76 -13.38 7.96 9.56
C SER A 76 -11.85 7.97 9.59
N VAL A 77 -11.23 8.63 8.61
CA VAL A 77 -9.76 8.78 8.52
C VAL A 77 -9.20 9.62 9.66
N ARG A 78 -9.84 10.75 10.01
CA ARG A 78 -9.39 11.57 11.16
C ARG A 78 -9.46 10.79 12.46
N ALA A 79 -10.58 10.12 12.71
CA ALA A 79 -10.76 9.28 13.90
C ALA A 79 -9.70 8.16 13.98
N MET A 80 -9.31 7.56 12.85
CA MET A 80 -8.23 6.57 12.79
C MET A 80 -6.92 7.15 13.28
N VAL A 81 -6.48 8.29 12.76
CA VAL A 81 -5.20 8.91 13.12
C VAL A 81 -5.20 9.38 14.58
N GLU A 82 -6.31 9.94 15.06
CA GLU A 82 -6.48 10.32 16.48
C GLU A 82 -6.37 9.11 17.42
N ARG A 83 -6.94 7.97 17.03
CA ARG A 83 -6.82 6.72 17.80
C ARG A 83 -5.37 6.22 17.84
N VAL A 84 -4.63 6.30 16.72
CA VAL A 84 -3.20 5.97 16.69
C VAL A 84 -2.41 6.90 17.60
N ALA A 85 -2.64 8.21 17.53
CA ALA A 85 -1.98 9.18 18.38
C ALA A 85 -2.28 8.95 19.87
N THR A 86 -3.51 8.63 20.22
CA THR A 86 -3.92 8.34 21.61
C THR A 86 -3.28 7.06 22.15
N GLU A 87 -3.25 6.00 21.33
CA GLU A 87 -2.73 4.68 21.76
C GLU A 87 -1.21 4.64 21.86
N PHE A 88 -0.52 5.25 20.89
CA PHE A 88 0.94 5.12 20.77
C PHE A 88 1.70 6.41 21.08
N GLY A 89 1.03 7.56 21.10
CA GLY A 89 1.63 8.88 21.35
C GLY A 89 2.41 9.46 20.16
N ARG A 90 2.48 8.71 19.02
CA ARG A 90 3.24 9.08 17.83
C ARG A 90 2.77 8.34 16.59
N LEU A 91 3.16 8.83 15.41
CA LEU A 91 3.07 8.12 14.14
C LEU A 91 4.34 8.39 13.32
N ASP A 92 5.11 7.34 13.05
CA ASP A 92 6.38 7.46 12.33
C ASP A 92 6.28 7.04 10.87
N VAL A 93 5.63 5.92 10.60
CA VAL A 93 5.51 5.36 9.26
C VAL A 93 4.04 5.24 8.90
N ALA A 94 3.61 5.85 7.81
CA ALA A 94 2.26 5.71 7.27
C ALA A 94 2.31 4.99 5.93
N VAL A 95 1.53 3.92 5.77
CA VAL A 95 1.40 3.17 4.53
C VAL A 95 -0.04 3.21 4.06
N ASN A 96 -0.32 4.06 3.09
CA ASN A 96 -1.63 4.26 2.51
C ASN A 96 -1.84 3.22 1.40
N ASN A 97 -2.22 1.99 1.82
CA ASN A 97 -2.32 0.83 0.94
C ASN A 97 -3.75 0.50 0.51
N ALA A 98 -4.78 0.90 1.25
CA ALA A 98 -6.16 0.59 0.91
C ALA A 98 -6.48 0.92 -0.56
N GLY A 99 -7.09 -0.02 -1.27
CA GLY A 99 -7.39 0.16 -2.68
C GLY A 99 -8.36 -0.88 -3.22
N VAL A 100 -9.09 -0.49 -4.24
CA VAL A 100 -10.08 -1.32 -4.95
C VAL A 100 -9.84 -1.27 -6.45
N ILE A 101 -10.31 -2.30 -7.14
CA ILE A 101 -10.26 -2.41 -8.59
C ILE A 101 -11.64 -2.84 -9.13
N SER A 102 -11.95 -2.45 -10.35
CA SER A 102 -12.97 -3.10 -11.17
C SER A 102 -12.50 -3.16 -12.63
N ILE A 103 -13.02 -4.12 -13.38
CA ILE A 103 -12.65 -4.35 -14.77
C ILE A 103 -13.83 -3.92 -15.62
N ARG A 104 -13.67 -2.85 -16.41
CA ARG A 104 -14.71 -2.33 -17.32
C ARG A 104 -14.06 -1.62 -18.49
N LYS A 105 -14.59 -1.84 -19.69
CA LYS A 105 -14.30 -0.98 -20.85
C LYS A 105 -14.84 0.42 -20.58
N VAL A 106 -14.16 1.45 -21.08
CA VAL A 106 -14.58 2.84 -20.86
C VAL A 106 -16.02 3.10 -21.31
N ALA A 107 -16.44 2.50 -22.43
CA ALA A 107 -17.81 2.64 -22.92
C ALA A 107 -18.90 2.03 -22.00
N GLU A 108 -18.50 1.12 -21.12
CA GLU A 108 -19.40 0.39 -20.19
C GLU A 108 -19.19 0.82 -18.73
N LEU A 109 -18.22 1.70 -18.48
CA LEU A 109 -17.86 2.13 -17.14
C LEU A 109 -18.93 3.06 -16.57
N SER A 110 -19.55 2.67 -15.47
CA SER A 110 -20.51 3.52 -14.76
C SER A 110 -19.80 4.63 -13.97
N LEU A 111 -20.48 5.77 -13.77
CA LEU A 111 -19.99 6.81 -12.86
C LEU A 111 -19.78 6.28 -11.44
N ALA A 112 -20.65 5.38 -10.96
CA ALA A 112 -20.52 4.78 -9.63
C ALA A 112 -19.22 3.93 -9.52
N ASP A 113 -18.87 3.14 -10.54
CA ASP A 113 -17.61 2.39 -10.55
C ASP A 113 -16.39 3.33 -10.61
N TRP A 114 -16.46 4.38 -11.44
CA TRP A 114 -15.44 5.42 -11.51
C TRP A 114 -15.25 6.09 -10.14
N ASP A 115 -16.34 6.59 -9.56
CA ASP A 115 -16.30 7.32 -8.28
C ASP A 115 -15.80 6.43 -7.14
N ARG A 116 -16.25 5.18 -7.08
CA ARG A 116 -15.77 4.21 -6.07
C ARG A 116 -14.27 4.03 -6.14
N VAL A 117 -13.71 3.82 -7.33
CA VAL A 117 -12.26 3.61 -7.50
C VAL A 117 -11.48 4.88 -7.19
N MET A 118 -11.93 6.03 -7.68
CA MET A 118 -11.27 7.32 -7.41
C MET A 118 -11.36 7.72 -5.93
N ASN A 119 -12.50 7.51 -5.29
CA ASN A 119 -12.70 7.87 -3.89
C ASN A 119 -11.82 7.04 -2.95
N VAL A 120 -11.69 5.74 -3.21
CA VAL A 120 -10.84 4.88 -2.37
C VAL A 120 -9.36 5.07 -2.71
N ASN A 121 -8.98 4.96 -3.99
CA ASN A 121 -7.57 4.84 -4.36
C ASN A 121 -6.83 6.18 -4.40
N ALA A 122 -7.49 7.28 -4.82
CA ALA A 122 -6.85 8.59 -4.96
C ALA A 122 -7.25 9.53 -3.83
N ARG A 123 -8.56 9.76 -3.62
CA ARG A 123 -9.05 10.62 -2.55
C ARG A 123 -8.69 10.05 -1.16
N GLY A 124 -8.79 8.73 -0.97
CA GLY A 124 -8.43 8.08 0.28
C GLY A 124 -6.98 8.31 0.66
N VAL A 125 -6.04 8.19 -0.30
CA VAL A 125 -4.62 8.52 -0.07
C VAL A 125 -4.44 9.98 0.34
N PHE A 126 -5.12 10.91 -0.35
CA PHE A 126 -5.10 12.33 0.03
C PHE A 126 -5.61 12.55 1.46
N LEU A 127 -6.76 11.98 1.83
CA LEU A 127 -7.35 12.13 3.15
C LEU A 127 -6.45 11.56 4.27
N CYS A 128 -5.85 10.39 4.04
CA CYS A 128 -4.90 9.78 4.96
C CYS A 128 -3.68 10.68 5.16
N CYS A 129 -3.01 11.10 4.09
CA CYS A 129 -1.87 12.01 4.19
C CYS A 129 -2.24 13.31 4.89
N GLN A 130 -3.40 13.92 4.58
CA GLN A 130 -3.85 15.16 5.23
C GLN A 130 -4.01 15.01 6.74
N ALA A 131 -4.51 13.86 7.21
CA ALA A 131 -4.68 13.59 8.64
C ALA A 131 -3.36 13.23 9.35
N GLU A 132 -2.44 12.55 8.66
CA GLU A 132 -1.14 12.08 9.19
C GLU A 132 -0.12 13.21 9.34
N LEU A 133 -0.12 14.16 8.41
CA LEU A 133 0.89 15.22 8.31
C LEU A 133 1.04 16.07 9.59
N PRO A 134 -0.02 16.57 10.25
CA PRO A 134 0.15 17.42 11.45
C PRO A 134 0.95 16.72 12.54
N LEU A 135 0.73 15.42 12.75
CA LEU A 135 1.42 14.64 13.78
C LEU A 135 2.89 14.42 13.41
N MET A 136 3.16 14.05 12.16
CA MET A 136 4.53 13.83 11.67
C MET A 136 5.33 15.15 11.59
N GLN A 137 4.72 16.24 11.18
CA GLN A 137 5.36 17.57 11.14
C GLN A 137 5.72 18.07 12.55
N ALA A 138 4.84 17.90 13.53
CA ALA A 138 5.13 18.22 14.92
C ALA A 138 6.32 17.42 15.48
N GLN A 139 6.48 16.16 15.05
CA GLN A 139 7.60 15.29 15.38
C GLN A 139 8.89 15.63 14.63
N ARG A 140 8.82 16.43 13.56
CA ARG A 140 9.93 16.69 12.62
C ARG A 140 10.51 15.39 12.04
N TRP A 141 9.68 14.37 11.91
CA TRP A 141 10.04 13.06 11.38
C TRP A 141 8.80 12.32 10.90
N GLY A 142 8.84 11.76 9.71
CA GLY A 142 7.78 10.93 9.16
C GLY A 142 8.19 10.26 7.84
N ARG A 143 7.63 9.09 7.59
CA ARG A 143 7.82 8.31 6.36
C ARG A 143 6.46 7.89 5.82
N ILE A 144 6.09 8.42 4.68
CA ILE A 144 4.82 8.13 4.02
C ILE A 144 5.10 7.29 2.77
N VAL A 145 4.44 6.15 2.66
CA VAL A 145 4.48 5.29 1.47
C VAL A 145 3.06 5.08 0.95
N ASN A 146 2.79 5.65 -0.21
CA ASN A 146 1.49 5.55 -0.87
C ASN A 146 1.49 4.40 -1.88
N LEU A 147 0.52 3.49 -1.81
CA LEU A 147 0.42 2.36 -2.72
C LEU A 147 -0.20 2.79 -4.06
N SER A 148 0.66 2.95 -5.06
CA SER A 148 0.26 3.03 -6.45
C SER A 148 0.12 1.63 -7.06
N SER A 149 0.64 1.42 -8.23
CA SER A 149 0.66 0.17 -9.01
C SER A 149 1.54 0.38 -10.24
N ILE A 150 1.91 -0.68 -10.94
CA ILE A 150 2.37 -0.58 -12.35
C ILE A 150 1.32 0.14 -13.21
N ALA A 151 0.03 -0.01 -12.91
CA ALA A 151 -1.05 0.73 -13.56
C ALA A 151 -1.00 2.26 -13.33
N GLY A 152 -0.13 2.74 -12.46
CA GLY A 152 0.22 4.15 -12.32
C GLY A 152 1.43 4.57 -13.16
N LYS A 153 2.06 3.64 -13.89
CA LYS A 153 3.20 3.89 -14.78
C LYS A 153 2.87 3.56 -16.24
N VAL A 154 2.01 2.57 -16.45
CA VAL A 154 1.56 2.17 -17.79
C VAL A 154 0.03 2.06 -17.83
N GLY A 155 -0.57 2.31 -19.00
CA GLY A 155 -2.01 2.11 -19.23
C GLY A 155 -2.32 0.63 -19.48
N LEU A 156 -3.38 0.14 -18.84
CA LEU A 156 -3.86 -1.23 -19.02
C LEU A 156 -5.29 -1.21 -19.56
N PRO A 157 -5.60 -2.03 -20.59
CA PRO A 157 -6.97 -2.15 -21.11
C PRO A 157 -7.95 -2.54 -20.00
N ASP A 158 -9.19 -2.08 -20.13
CA ASP A 158 -10.30 -2.36 -19.20
C ASP A 158 -10.11 -1.84 -17.76
N LEU A 159 -9.00 -1.12 -17.49
CA LEU A 159 -8.62 -0.58 -16.19
C LEU A 159 -8.42 0.95 -16.20
N ALA A 160 -9.01 1.69 -17.16
CA ALA A 160 -8.75 3.11 -17.34
C ALA A 160 -8.93 3.96 -16.06
N HIS A 161 -10.01 3.73 -15.31
CA HIS A 161 -10.29 4.41 -14.04
C HIS A 161 -9.31 4.01 -12.92
N TYR A 162 -8.93 2.74 -12.88
CA TYR A 162 -7.92 2.26 -11.95
C TYR A 162 -6.54 2.86 -12.29
N CYS A 163 -6.14 2.85 -13.56
CA CYS A 163 -4.92 3.53 -14.02
C CYS A 163 -4.94 5.02 -13.63
N ALA A 164 -6.03 5.74 -13.94
CA ALA A 164 -6.17 7.15 -13.57
C ALA A 164 -5.95 7.38 -12.07
N SER A 165 -6.55 6.54 -11.21
CA SER A 165 -6.39 6.64 -9.77
C SER A 165 -4.94 6.39 -9.32
N LYS A 166 -4.23 5.44 -9.95
CA LYS A 166 -2.86 5.08 -9.58
C LYS A 166 -1.81 6.06 -10.13
N PHE A 167 -2.04 6.67 -11.31
CA PHE A 167 -1.27 7.81 -11.78
C PHE A 167 -1.45 9.04 -10.85
N ALA A 168 -2.68 9.30 -10.40
CA ALA A 168 -2.94 10.37 -9.43
C ALA A 168 -2.14 10.20 -8.14
N VAL A 169 -2.01 8.98 -7.60
CA VAL A 169 -1.20 8.69 -6.41
C VAL A 169 0.27 9.05 -6.63
N ILE A 170 0.85 8.73 -7.80
CA ILE A 170 2.25 9.07 -8.11
C ILE A 170 2.44 10.58 -8.15
N GLY A 171 1.60 11.29 -8.92
CA GLY A 171 1.67 12.76 -9.03
C GLY A 171 1.50 13.46 -7.68
N PHE A 172 0.51 13.03 -6.89
CA PHE A 172 0.27 13.53 -5.54
C PHE A 172 1.46 13.30 -4.62
N SER A 173 2.01 12.07 -4.58
CA SER A 173 3.16 11.73 -3.74
C SER A 173 4.40 12.55 -4.08
N ASN A 174 4.66 12.78 -5.38
CA ASN A 174 5.77 13.60 -5.83
C ASN A 174 5.61 15.08 -5.42
N ALA A 175 4.40 15.64 -5.55
CA ALA A 175 4.13 17.02 -5.13
C ALA A 175 4.27 17.17 -3.60
N LEU A 176 3.61 16.30 -2.84
CA LEU A 176 3.65 16.31 -1.38
C LEU A 176 5.08 16.16 -0.83
N ALA A 177 5.91 15.29 -1.45
CA ALA A 177 7.31 15.13 -1.05
C ALA A 177 8.09 16.44 -1.07
N LYS A 178 7.83 17.30 -2.06
CA LYS A 178 8.48 18.63 -2.16
C LYS A 178 7.98 19.61 -1.09
N GLU A 179 6.69 19.54 -0.77
CA GLU A 179 6.07 20.40 0.24
C GLU A 179 6.64 20.14 1.63
N VAL A 180 6.84 18.87 2.00
CA VAL A 180 7.19 18.45 3.38
C VAL A 180 8.66 18.10 3.59
N ALA A 181 9.50 18.18 2.56
CA ALA A 181 10.91 17.78 2.64
C ALA A 181 11.68 18.51 3.75
N ARG A 182 11.39 19.79 3.97
CA ARG A 182 12.06 20.61 5.00
C ARG A 182 11.55 20.32 6.43
N ASP A 183 10.45 19.58 6.54
CA ASP A 183 9.89 19.15 7.82
C ASP A 183 10.51 17.85 8.34
N GLY A 184 11.45 17.26 7.59
CA GLY A 184 12.11 16.00 7.94
C GLY A 184 11.29 14.76 7.51
N LEU A 185 10.31 14.95 6.61
CA LEU A 185 9.46 13.88 6.12
C LEU A 185 9.90 13.40 4.72
N THR A 186 9.68 12.12 4.44
CA THR A 186 9.77 11.57 3.08
C THR A 186 8.42 11.02 2.64
N VAL A 187 8.11 11.17 1.35
CA VAL A 187 6.89 10.64 0.73
C VAL A 187 7.28 9.93 -0.56
N ASN A 188 6.93 8.65 -0.66
CA ASN A 188 7.22 7.84 -1.84
C ASN A 188 5.98 7.05 -2.29
N ALA A 189 5.94 6.67 -3.55
CA ALA A 189 4.94 5.78 -4.09
C ALA A 189 5.56 4.39 -4.34
N LEU A 190 4.95 3.34 -3.81
CA LEU A 190 5.26 1.95 -4.14
C LEU A 190 4.36 1.51 -5.29
N CYS A 191 4.94 0.96 -6.35
CA CYS A 191 4.24 0.51 -7.55
C CYS A 191 4.37 -1.02 -7.70
N PRO A 192 3.50 -1.82 -7.04
CA PRO A 192 3.50 -3.27 -7.20
C PRO A 192 3.15 -3.70 -8.62
N GLY A 193 3.77 -4.78 -9.09
CA GLY A 193 3.39 -5.53 -10.26
C GLY A 193 2.27 -6.53 -10.02
N ILE A 194 2.51 -7.77 -10.43
CA ILE A 194 1.62 -8.90 -10.22
C ILE A 194 1.97 -9.58 -8.90
N VAL A 195 1.10 -9.44 -7.91
CA VAL A 195 1.29 -10.06 -6.58
C VAL A 195 0.19 -11.08 -6.33
N GLY A 196 0.54 -12.30 -5.92
CA GLY A 196 -0.38 -13.43 -5.74
C GLY A 196 -1.37 -13.26 -4.58
N THR A 197 -2.16 -12.21 -4.59
CA THR A 197 -3.19 -11.89 -3.59
C THR A 197 -4.59 -12.10 -4.15
N GLY A 198 -5.64 -11.96 -3.33
CA GLY A 198 -7.03 -12.07 -3.78
C GLY A 198 -7.43 -11.07 -4.88
N MET A 199 -6.66 -10.00 -5.12
CA MET A 199 -6.87 -9.13 -6.29
C MET A 199 -6.52 -9.84 -7.60
N TRP A 200 -5.54 -10.73 -7.60
CA TRP A 200 -5.10 -11.50 -8.76
C TRP A 200 -5.65 -12.92 -8.77
N ARG A 201 -5.70 -13.58 -7.62
CA ARG A 201 -6.01 -15.01 -7.47
C ARG A 201 -7.49 -15.25 -7.16
N GLY A 202 -7.96 -16.42 -7.54
CA GLY A 202 -9.34 -16.88 -7.34
C GLY A 202 -10.26 -16.53 -8.50
N GLU A 203 -11.48 -17.03 -8.48
CA GLU A 203 -12.49 -16.85 -9.55
C GLU A 203 -12.84 -15.37 -9.78
N ASP A 204 -12.90 -14.59 -8.71
CA ASP A 204 -13.18 -13.16 -8.75
C ASP A 204 -11.95 -12.27 -8.95
N GLY A 205 -10.75 -12.83 -8.87
CA GLY A 205 -9.49 -12.16 -9.14
C GLY A 205 -9.24 -11.93 -10.62
N LEU A 206 -8.20 -11.14 -10.94
CA LEU A 206 -7.86 -10.83 -12.33
C LEU A 206 -7.58 -12.08 -13.17
N SER A 207 -6.84 -13.07 -12.61
CA SER A 207 -6.57 -14.33 -13.29
C SER A 207 -7.84 -15.13 -13.59
N GLY A 208 -8.81 -15.12 -12.67
CA GLY A 208 -10.11 -15.75 -12.89
C GLY A 208 -10.94 -15.07 -13.97
N ARG A 209 -10.99 -13.73 -13.95
CA ARG A 209 -11.79 -12.91 -14.88
C ARG A 209 -11.21 -12.80 -16.29
N TRP A 210 -9.90 -12.91 -16.43
CA TRP A 210 -9.19 -12.84 -17.71
C TRP A 210 -8.83 -14.22 -18.28
N ARG A 211 -9.54 -15.27 -17.88
CA ARG A 211 -9.39 -16.62 -18.43
C ARG A 211 -9.74 -16.67 -19.90
N GLN A 212 -9.01 -17.45 -20.65
CA GLN A 212 -9.38 -17.85 -22.01
C GLN A 212 -10.39 -19.00 -21.97
N ALA A 213 -11.07 -19.26 -23.07
CA ALA A 213 -12.03 -20.37 -23.15
C ALA A 213 -11.35 -21.73 -22.85
N GLY A 214 -11.88 -22.47 -21.88
CA GLY A 214 -11.34 -23.76 -21.45
C GLY A 214 -10.15 -23.69 -20.49
N GLU A 215 -9.69 -22.50 -20.12
CA GLU A 215 -8.58 -22.31 -19.19
C GLU A 215 -9.06 -22.32 -17.72
N SER A 216 -8.33 -22.98 -16.84
CA SER A 216 -8.53 -22.87 -15.40
C SER A 216 -7.93 -21.55 -14.85
N GLU A 217 -8.31 -21.13 -13.62
CA GLU A 217 -7.70 -19.97 -12.96
C GLU A 217 -6.19 -20.14 -12.80
N ALA A 218 -5.73 -21.32 -12.43
CA ALA A 218 -4.31 -21.61 -12.27
C ALA A 218 -3.53 -21.47 -13.59
N GLN A 219 -4.07 -21.98 -14.70
CA GLN A 219 -3.46 -21.84 -16.03
C GLN A 219 -3.44 -20.37 -16.47
N SER A 220 -4.52 -19.64 -16.22
CA SER A 220 -4.56 -18.18 -16.47
C SER A 220 -3.52 -17.43 -15.66
N TRP A 221 -3.36 -17.78 -14.38
CA TRP A 221 -2.33 -17.20 -13.53
C TRP A 221 -0.92 -17.45 -14.06
N GLU A 222 -0.58 -18.70 -14.41
CA GLU A 222 0.73 -19.05 -14.98
C GLU A 222 0.98 -18.33 -16.31
N ARG A 223 -0.03 -18.27 -17.19
CA ARG A 223 0.06 -17.53 -18.45
C ARG A 223 0.33 -16.05 -18.24
N HIS A 224 -0.36 -15.40 -17.29
CA HIS A 224 -0.14 -13.99 -17.00
C HIS A 224 1.28 -13.73 -16.48
N GLN A 225 1.79 -14.57 -15.58
CA GLN A 225 3.17 -14.46 -15.13
C GLN A 225 4.17 -14.57 -16.29
N ALA A 226 4.03 -15.61 -17.10
CA ALA A 226 4.94 -15.88 -18.22
C ALA A 226 4.87 -14.80 -19.31
N SER A 227 3.69 -14.22 -19.55
CA SER A 227 3.50 -13.25 -20.65
C SER A 227 3.75 -11.80 -20.26
N LEU A 228 3.54 -11.44 -19.01
CA LEU A 228 3.59 -10.04 -18.54
C LEU A 228 4.87 -9.71 -17.78
N LEU A 229 5.53 -10.70 -17.19
CA LEU A 229 6.69 -10.46 -16.34
C LEU A 229 7.97 -10.93 -17.03
N PRO A 230 8.91 -10.03 -17.35
CA PRO A 230 10.24 -10.40 -17.85
C PRO A 230 10.98 -11.39 -16.93
N GLN A 231 10.80 -11.32 -15.62
CA GLN A 231 11.34 -12.29 -14.67
C GLN A 231 10.60 -13.63 -14.66
N GLY A 232 9.40 -13.74 -15.25
CA GLY A 232 8.60 -14.95 -15.32
C GLY A 232 7.87 -15.35 -14.03
N GLU A 233 8.07 -14.63 -12.93
CA GLU A 233 7.54 -14.94 -11.61
C GLU A 233 6.81 -13.73 -11.01
N ALA A 234 5.66 -14.00 -10.37
CA ALA A 234 4.93 -12.98 -9.63
C ALA A 234 5.71 -12.54 -8.38
N GLN A 235 5.54 -11.28 -8.02
CA GLN A 235 6.12 -10.74 -6.80
C GLN A 235 5.33 -11.25 -5.58
N THR A 236 6.00 -11.26 -4.44
CA THR A 236 5.43 -11.67 -3.15
C THR A 236 4.99 -10.44 -2.33
N VAL A 237 4.18 -10.67 -1.30
CA VAL A 237 3.84 -9.62 -0.33
C VAL A 237 5.06 -9.24 0.53
N GLU A 238 6.00 -10.16 0.66
CA GLU A 238 7.28 -9.98 1.35
C GLU A 238 8.18 -8.98 0.62
N ASP A 239 8.23 -9.02 -0.72
CA ASP A 239 8.98 -8.06 -1.54
C ASP A 239 8.47 -6.62 -1.31
N MET A 240 7.15 -6.45 -1.22
CA MET A 240 6.52 -5.17 -0.90
C MET A 240 6.91 -4.70 0.51
N GLY A 241 6.88 -5.62 1.47
CA GLY A 241 7.26 -5.35 2.86
C GLY A 241 8.72 -4.93 2.99
N GLN A 242 9.64 -5.60 2.29
CA GLN A 242 11.07 -5.28 2.31
C GLN A 242 11.33 -3.86 1.77
N LEU A 243 10.70 -3.47 0.66
CA LEU A 243 10.84 -2.11 0.14
C LEU A 243 10.27 -1.07 1.10
N VAL A 244 9.14 -1.34 1.74
CA VAL A 244 8.56 -0.40 2.71
C VAL A 244 9.48 -0.23 3.93
N VAL A 245 10.07 -1.30 4.45
CA VAL A 245 11.06 -1.22 5.55
C VAL A 245 12.29 -0.41 5.12
N TYR A 246 12.80 -0.63 3.90
CA TYR A 246 13.88 0.18 3.35
C TYR A 246 13.51 1.67 3.30
N LEU A 247 12.35 2.02 2.74
CA LEU A 247 11.89 3.40 2.62
C LEU A 247 11.65 4.06 3.99
N ALA A 248 11.22 3.28 4.99
CA ALA A 248 11.06 3.75 6.36
C ALA A 248 12.40 4.12 7.02
N CYS A 249 13.50 3.49 6.59
CA CYS A 249 14.85 3.74 7.10
C CYS A 249 15.66 4.72 6.23
N ALA A 250 15.26 4.95 4.97
CA ALA A 250 16.03 5.73 4.00
C ALA A 250 15.71 7.25 4.09
N PRO A 251 16.54 8.09 4.72
CA PRO A 251 16.21 9.50 4.99
C PRO A 251 16.26 10.40 3.76
N HIS A 252 16.92 9.97 2.69
CA HIS A 252 17.16 10.77 1.48
C HIS A 252 16.42 10.23 0.24
N VAL A 253 15.53 9.23 0.42
CA VAL A 253 14.66 8.73 -0.65
C VAL A 253 13.29 9.35 -0.48
N THR A 254 12.96 10.33 -1.32
CA THR A 254 11.67 11.03 -1.31
C THR A 254 11.23 11.42 -2.72
N GLY A 255 9.92 11.50 -2.95
CA GLY A 255 9.33 11.84 -4.24
C GLY A 255 9.50 10.75 -5.31
N GLN A 256 9.85 9.53 -4.94
CA GLN A 256 10.09 8.45 -5.89
C GLN A 256 8.84 7.59 -6.11
N ALA A 257 8.69 7.07 -7.34
CA ALA A 257 7.71 6.05 -7.71
C ALA A 257 8.47 4.75 -8.06
N ILE A 258 8.62 3.89 -7.05
CA ILE A 258 9.49 2.70 -7.14
C ILE A 258 8.64 1.49 -7.50
N ALA A 259 8.98 0.83 -8.63
CA ALA A 259 8.36 -0.39 -9.05
C ALA A 259 9.02 -1.61 -8.38
N VAL A 260 8.17 -2.55 -7.96
CA VAL A 260 8.52 -3.92 -7.60
C VAL A 260 7.62 -4.80 -8.45
N ASP A 261 8.02 -5.06 -9.70
CA ASP A 261 7.12 -5.52 -10.75
C ASP A 261 7.72 -6.57 -11.70
N GLY A 262 8.89 -7.09 -11.39
CA GLY A 262 9.56 -8.10 -12.23
C GLY A 262 9.91 -7.62 -13.63
N GLY A 263 10.00 -6.29 -13.84
CA GLY A 263 10.31 -5.68 -15.13
C GLY A 263 9.08 -5.37 -16.00
N PHE A 264 7.86 -5.51 -15.48
CA PHE A 264 6.62 -5.27 -16.23
C PHE A 264 6.55 -3.87 -16.85
N SER A 265 7.01 -2.85 -16.15
CA SER A 265 6.89 -1.45 -16.58
C SER A 265 8.11 -0.89 -17.31
N LEU A 266 9.04 -1.76 -17.75
CA LEU A 266 10.21 -1.38 -18.55
C LEU A 266 9.85 -1.04 -20.00
#